data_c636f1180370b0ec1f23bf64414c3305
#
_entry.id   c636f1180370b0ec1f23bf64414c3305
#
_cell.length_a   1.000
_cell.length_b   1.000
_cell.length_c   1.000
_cell.angle_alpha   90.00
_cell.angle_beta   90.00
_cell.angle_gamma   90.00
#
_symmetry.space_group_name_H-M   'P 1'
#
loop_
_entity.id
_entity.type
_entity.pdbx_description
1 polymer ?
#
loop_
_entity_poly.entity_id
_entity_poly.type
_entity_poly.pdbx_seq_one_letter_code
_entity_poly.pdbx_strand_id
1 'polypeptide(L)'
;MKGILPKIASMVLILTLLATVLGCTEILGPSPEVLRVATTTSLYDTGLWDTLEPIFEERYHVDLQITAQGTGAALKLGMTGDVDAVAVHDPAQEAAFIAGDYAAEAANFSTERVTWAYNYFIIVGPEADPAGISGRNLTPEEAFQKIQIEGAAHNETVKFVSRGDESGTHGKEKAIWASAGYNYTADIQGTGAEAGWYIEAGTGMGATLVMADEMMAYTLTDKGTFLAYQGNLDLVPLVDAGDILLNVYAVIICKNGSHYEMANNLVNFLRADDIQALIAGFGVPEYGEPLFYPWDPDICGLP
;
A
#
# COMPACT_ATOMS: atom_id res chain seq x y z
N MET A 1 68.09 -32.86 -40.33
CA MET A 1 66.85 -33.07 -39.58
C MET A 1 66.75 -31.98 -38.49
N LYS A 2 66.39 -30.76 -38.87
CA LYS A 2 66.12 -29.64 -37.96
C LYS A 2 64.95 -28.84 -38.52
N GLY A 3 63.84 -28.75 -37.77
CA GLY A 3 62.84 -27.76 -38.06
C GLY A 3 61.36 -28.16 -38.09
N ILE A 4 60.95 -29.33 -37.62
CA ILE A 4 59.52 -29.72 -37.64
C ILE A 4 58.85 -29.70 -36.24
N LEU A 5 59.61 -29.85 -35.15
CA LEU A 5 59.02 -29.87 -33.81
C LEU A 5 58.40 -28.56 -33.29
N PRO A 6 58.94 -27.36 -33.54
CA PRO A 6 58.34 -26.16 -32.95
C PRO A 6 57.01 -25.72 -33.61
N LYS A 7 56.73 -26.13 -34.84
CA LYS A 7 55.48 -25.76 -35.53
C LYS A 7 54.25 -26.57 -35.10
N ILE A 8 54.47 -27.82 -34.65
CA ILE A 8 53.38 -28.69 -34.19
C ILE A 8 52.93 -28.28 -32.75
N ALA A 9 53.89 -27.88 -31.91
CA ALA A 9 53.58 -27.41 -30.55
C ALA A 9 52.76 -26.09 -30.54
N SER A 10 53.08 -25.17 -31.46
CA SER A 10 52.31 -23.90 -31.61
C SER A 10 50.92 -24.13 -32.18
N MET A 11 50.72 -25.10 -33.06
CA MET A 11 49.38 -25.39 -33.63
C MET A 11 48.47 -26.12 -32.65
N VAL A 12 49.01 -26.97 -31.79
CA VAL A 12 48.23 -27.63 -30.70
C VAL A 12 47.86 -26.63 -29.62
N LEU A 13 48.73 -25.67 -29.29
CA LEU A 13 48.43 -24.63 -28.31
C LEU A 13 47.35 -23.64 -28.79
N ILE A 14 47.31 -23.32 -30.08
CA ILE A 14 46.28 -22.46 -30.68
C ILE A 14 44.93 -23.20 -30.75
N LEU A 15 44.92 -24.51 -31.04
CA LEU A 15 43.67 -25.30 -31.06
C LEU A 15 43.08 -25.48 -29.66
N THR A 16 43.88 -25.64 -28.62
CA THR A 16 43.40 -25.74 -27.23
C THR A 16 42.94 -24.39 -26.69
N LEU A 17 43.50 -23.27 -27.10
CA LEU A 17 43.04 -21.94 -26.75
C LEU A 17 41.69 -21.59 -27.44
N LEU A 18 41.46 -22.08 -28.67
CA LEU A 18 40.19 -21.88 -29.37
C LEU A 18 39.05 -22.72 -28.79
N ALA A 19 39.36 -23.92 -28.24
CA ALA A 19 38.36 -24.77 -27.60
C ALA A 19 37.88 -24.25 -26.24
N THR A 20 38.67 -23.42 -25.54
CA THR A 20 38.25 -22.84 -24.24
C THR A 20 37.44 -21.55 -24.39
N VAL A 21 37.42 -20.91 -25.56
CA VAL A 21 36.57 -19.75 -25.83
C VAL A 21 35.18 -20.11 -26.33
N LEU A 22 34.99 -21.34 -26.81
CA LEU A 22 33.63 -21.84 -27.23
C LEU A 22 32.82 -22.45 -26.11
N GLY A 23 33.32 -22.47 -24.86
CA GLY A 23 32.67 -23.17 -23.72
C GLY A 23 31.88 -22.28 -22.77
N CYS A 24 31.80 -20.96 -22.99
CA CYS A 24 31.01 -20.03 -22.17
C CYS A 24 30.15 -19.09 -23.01
N THR A 25 29.30 -19.67 -23.87
CA THR A 25 28.04 -19.03 -24.13
C THR A 25 27.12 -19.51 -23.03
N GLU A 26 27.07 -18.80 -21.89
CA GLU A 26 25.87 -18.78 -21.10
C GLU A 26 24.76 -18.42 -22.09
N ILE A 27 23.89 -19.36 -22.35
CA ILE A 27 22.63 -19.08 -23.03
C ILE A 27 21.88 -18.23 -22.00
N LEU A 28 22.09 -16.92 -22.05
CA LEU A 28 21.17 -15.97 -21.41
C LEU A 28 19.83 -16.29 -22.02
N GLY A 29 18.97 -16.96 -21.25
CA GLY A 29 17.56 -17.11 -21.60
C GLY A 29 16.99 -15.71 -21.91
N PRO A 30 15.87 -15.61 -22.60
CA PRO A 30 15.21 -14.34 -22.78
C PRO A 30 15.05 -13.69 -21.38
N SER A 31 15.36 -12.39 -21.31
CA SER A 31 15.12 -11.63 -20.07
C SER A 31 13.67 -11.86 -19.62
N PRO A 32 13.41 -12.05 -18.32
CA PRO A 32 12.04 -12.21 -17.84
C PRO A 32 11.17 -11.03 -18.31
N GLU A 33 9.92 -11.33 -18.59
CA GLU A 33 8.91 -10.29 -18.80
C GLU A 33 8.85 -9.40 -17.57
N VAL A 34 8.59 -8.10 -17.74
CA VAL A 34 8.51 -7.16 -16.62
C VAL A 34 7.06 -6.76 -16.41
N LEU A 35 6.52 -6.96 -15.20
CA LEU A 35 5.23 -6.42 -14.80
C LEU A 35 5.44 -5.22 -13.88
N ARG A 36 4.87 -4.07 -14.21
CA ARG A 36 4.97 -2.86 -13.40
C ARG A 36 3.68 -2.62 -12.64
N VAL A 37 3.80 -2.46 -11.32
CA VAL A 37 2.66 -2.22 -10.42
C VAL A 37 2.91 -0.96 -9.60
N ALA A 38 1.94 -0.07 -9.56
CA ALA A 38 1.95 1.01 -8.58
C ALA A 38 1.06 0.66 -7.39
N THR A 39 1.56 0.91 -6.19
CA THR A 39 0.85 0.67 -4.93
C THR A 39 0.94 1.88 -4.01
N THR A 40 0.26 1.82 -2.85
CA THR A 40 0.36 2.89 -1.85
C THR A 40 1.57 2.67 -0.94
N THR A 41 2.15 3.78 -0.45
CA THR A 41 3.25 3.71 0.53
C THR A 41 2.81 2.97 1.79
N SER A 42 1.59 3.20 2.28
CA SER A 42 1.09 2.52 3.48
C SER A 42 0.97 1.00 3.31
N LEU A 43 0.55 0.51 2.12
CA LEU A 43 0.52 -0.92 1.84
C LEU A 43 1.94 -1.48 1.68
N TYR A 44 2.82 -0.77 0.98
CA TYR A 44 4.21 -1.19 0.76
C TYR A 44 5.00 -1.28 2.07
N ASP A 45 4.88 -0.28 2.93
CA ASP A 45 5.59 -0.16 4.22
C ASP A 45 5.22 -1.26 5.23
N THR A 46 4.12 -2.00 5.01
CA THR A 46 3.77 -3.17 5.84
C THR A 46 4.67 -4.38 5.58
N GLY A 47 5.41 -4.42 4.47
CA GLY A 47 6.21 -5.57 4.04
C GLY A 47 5.41 -6.72 3.41
N LEU A 48 4.11 -6.56 3.19
CA LEU A 48 3.30 -7.61 2.54
C LEU A 48 3.80 -7.90 1.12
N TRP A 49 4.17 -6.85 0.37
CA TRP A 49 4.73 -7.01 -0.97
C TRP A 49 6.07 -7.74 -0.96
N ASP A 50 6.95 -7.52 0.02
CA ASP A 50 8.22 -8.25 0.15
C ASP A 50 8.01 -9.77 0.31
N THR A 51 6.83 -10.16 0.80
CA THR A 51 6.42 -11.57 0.91
C THR A 51 5.77 -12.09 -0.38
N LEU A 52 4.94 -11.29 -1.04
CA LEU A 52 4.16 -11.71 -2.21
C LEU A 52 4.97 -11.69 -3.51
N GLU A 53 5.84 -10.68 -3.69
CA GLU A 53 6.64 -10.47 -4.89
C GLU A 53 7.46 -11.69 -5.28
N PRO A 54 8.32 -12.28 -4.41
CA PRO A 54 9.13 -13.43 -4.81
C PRO A 54 8.31 -14.67 -5.15
N ILE A 55 7.14 -14.85 -4.54
CA ILE A 55 6.23 -15.98 -4.84
C ILE A 55 5.59 -15.77 -6.22
N PHE A 56 5.21 -14.54 -6.55
CA PHE A 56 4.65 -14.20 -7.85
C PHE A 56 5.69 -14.39 -8.96
N GLU A 57 6.89 -13.86 -8.77
CA GLU A 57 8.00 -13.96 -9.73
C GLU A 57 8.40 -15.40 -10.01
N GLU A 58 8.51 -16.24 -8.98
CA GLU A 58 8.80 -17.66 -9.13
C GLU A 58 7.68 -18.39 -9.89
N ARG A 59 6.39 -18.08 -9.57
CA ARG A 59 5.23 -18.75 -10.15
C ARG A 59 5.04 -18.44 -11.63
N TYR A 60 5.32 -17.19 -12.03
CA TYR A 60 5.01 -16.71 -13.39
C TYR A 60 6.27 -16.41 -14.22
N HIS A 61 7.48 -16.58 -13.66
CA HIS A 61 8.77 -16.30 -14.33
C HIS A 61 8.85 -14.87 -14.88
N VAL A 62 8.44 -13.90 -14.08
CA VAL A 62 8.35 -12.48 -14.39
C VAL A 62 9.19 -11.67 -13.40
N ASP A 63 9.66 -10.49 -13.80
CA ASP A 63 10.25 -9.47 -12.92
C ASP A 63 9.12 -8.50 -12.51
N LEU A 64 8.72 -8.51 -11.22
CA LEU A 64 7.67 -7.67 -10.67
C LEU A 64 8.25 -6.38 -10.11
N GLN A 65 8.03 -5.27 -10.82
CA GLN A 65 8.53 -3.96 -10.41
C GLN A 65 7.44 -3.16 -9.70
N ILE A 66 7.61 -2.94 -8.40
CA ILE A 66 6.64 -2.25 -7.56
C ILE A 66 7.09 -0.82 -7.30
N THR A 67 6.22 0.15 -7.55
CA THR A 67 6.43 1.56 -7.24
C THR A 67 5.42 2.01 -6.18
N ALA A 68 5.91 2.42 -5.00
CA ALA A 68 5.08 2.87 -3.89
C ALA A 68 4.93 4.40 -3.88
N GLN A 69 3.68 4.90 -3.89
CA GLN A 69 3.36 6.34 -3.88
C GLN A 69 2.02 6.57 -3.14
N GLY A 70 1.58 7.83 -3.02
CA GLY A 70 0.20 8.13 -2.62
C GLY A 70 -0.80 7.67 -3.69
N THR A 71 -2.05 7.35 -3.30
CA THR A 71 -3.08 6.79 -4.19
C THR A 71 -3.22 7.58 -5.50
N GLY A 72 -3.36 8.90 -5.41
CA GLY A 72 -3.52 9.75 -6.60
C GLY A 72 -2.33 9.69 -7.56
N ALA A 73 -1.10 9.60 -7.04
CA ALA A 73 0.10 9.47 -7.85
C ALA A 73 0.21 8.06 -8.48
N ALA A 74 -0.13 7.01 -7.75
CA ALA A 74 -0.17 5.64 -8.26
C ALA A 74 -1.19 5.51 -9.42
N LEU A 75 -2.41 6.02 -9.24
CA LEU A 75 -3.42 6.03 -10.28
C LEU A 75 -3.00 6.84 -11.52
N LYS A 76 -2.27 7.95 -11.33
CA LYS A 76 -1.75 8.74 -12.44
C LYS A 76 -0.75 7.95 -13.31
N LEU A 77 0.10 7.11 -12.71
CA LEU A 77 0.97 6.20 -13.48
C LEU A 77 0.15 5.22 -14.32
N GLY A 78 -0.97 4.72 -13.79
CA GLY A 78 -1.91 3.88 -14.55
C GLY A 78 -2.58 4.63 -15.71
N MET A 79 -2.95 5.90 -15.51
CA MET A 79 -3.55 6.75 -16.57
C MET A 79 -2.57 6.96 -17.73
N THR A 80 -1.28 7.11 -17.45
CA THR A 80 -0.24 7.34 -18.46
C THR A 80 0.31 6.06 -19.10
N GLY A 81 -0.01 4.88 -18.55
CA GLY A 81 0.50 3.59 -19.03
C GLY A 81 1.93 3.29 -18.57
N ASP A 82 2.42 3.99 -17.55
CA ASP A 82 3.73 3.73 -16.96
C ASP A 82 3.74 2.46 -16.10
N VAL A 83 2.56 1.99 -15.69
CA VAL A 83 2.35 0.73 -14.96
C VAL A 83 1.22 -0.10 -15.59
N ASP A 84 1.25 -1.39 -15.36
CA ASP A 84 0.31 -2.38 -15.91
C ASP A 84 -0.88 -2.64 -14.99
N ALA A 85 -0.68 -2.44 -13.68
CA ALA A 85 -1.74 -2.52 -12.68
C ALA A 85 -1.49 -1.54 -11.52
N VAL A 86 -2.57 -1.21 -10.82
CA VAL A 86 -2.51 -0.43 -9.56
C VAL A 86 -3.13 -1.24 -8.42
N ALA A 87 -2.48 -1.25 -7.26
CA ALA A 87 -2.98 -1.90 -6.04
C ALA A 87 -3.17 -0.83 -4.95
N VAL A 88 -4.40 -0.41 -4.75
CA VAL A 88 -4.77 0.79 -3.96
C VAL A 88 -5.98 0.52 -3.06
N HIS A 89 -6.40 1.49 -2.24
CA HIS A 89 -7.46 1.32 -1.26
C HIS A 89 -8.26 2.62 -0.99
N ASP A 90 -8.49 3.42 -2.02
CA ASP A 90 -9.37 4.60 -1.95
C ASP A 90 -10.52 4.44 -2.97
N PRO A 91 -11.70 3.95 -2.52
CA PRO A 91 -12.82 3.66 -3.41
C PRO A 91 -13.28 4.86 -4.25
N ALA A 92 -13.15 6.09 -3.74
CA ALA A 92 -13.58 7.27 -4.48
C ALA A 92 -12.64 7.59 -5.65
N GLN A 93 -11.32 7.54 -5.42
CA GLN A 93 -10.33 7.73 -6.45
C GLN A 93 -10.30 6.57 -7.46
N GLU A 94 -10.50 5.32 -6.98
CA GLU A 94 -10.63 4.13 -7.82
C GLU A 94 -11.84 4.23 -8.76
N ALA A 95 -13.01 4.63 -8.23
CA ALA A 95 -14.20 4.86 -9.05
C ALA A 95 -14.01 5.96 -10.10
N ALA A 96 -13.30 7.05 -9.76
CA ALA A 96 -12.98 8.11 -10.71
C ALA A 96 -12.01 7.61 -11.81
N PHE A 97 -11.04 6.76 -11.48
CA PHE A 97 -10.12 6.14 -12.43
C PHE A 97 -10.87 5.23 -13.43
N ILE A 98 -11.80 4.41 -12.94
CA ILE A 98 -12.64 3.53 -13.77
C ILE A 98 -13.57 4.38 -14.67
N ALA A 99 -14.26 5.36 -14.09
CA ALA A 99 -15.15 6.25 -14.84
C ALA A 99 -14.41 7.07 -15.92
N GLY A 100 -13.12 7.31 -15.74
CA GLY A 100 -12.23 7.96 -16.71
C GLY A 100 -11.78 7.04 -17.85
N ASP A 101 -12.25 5.78 -17.91
CA ASP A 101 -11.88 4.76 -18.91
C ASP A 101 -10.39 4.38 -18.90
N TYR A 102 -9.75 4.38 -17.70
CA TYR A 102 -8.36 4.00 -17.53
C TYR A 102 -8.17 2.55 -17.05
N ALA A 103 -9.25 1.89 -16.64
CA ALA A 103 -9.25 0.51 -16.17
C ALA A 103 -9.62 -0.47 -17.29
N ALA A 104 -9.08 -1.67 -17.22
CA ALA A 104 -9.48 -2.81 -18.03
C ALA A 104 -10.16 -3.87 -17.15
N GLU A 105 -11.18 -4.54 -17.71
CA GLU A 105 -11.87 -5.64 -17.03
C GLU A 105 -10.90 -6.80 -16.75
N ALA A 106 -10.91 -7.33 -15.55
CA ALA A 106 -10.16 -8.51 -15.17
C ALA A 106 -10.90 -9.78 -15.68
N ALA A 107 -10.26 -10.55 -16.53
CA ALA A 107 -10.89 -11.60 -17.35
C ALA A 107 -11.71 -12.64 -16.55
N ASN A 108 -11.25 -13.03 -15.35
CA ASN A 108 -11.92 -14.05 -14.53
C ASN A 108 -12.94 -13.47 -13.52
N PHE A 109 -13.06 -12.16 -13.44
CA PHE A 109 -13.89 -11.47 -12.44
C PHE A 109 -15.01 -10.64 -13.06
N SER A 110 -14.94 -10.35 -14.37
CA SER A 110 -15.91 -9.54 -15.12
C SER A 110 -16.15 -8.17 -14.46
N THR A 111 -15.08 -7.58 -13.91
CA THR A 111 -15.07 -6.25 -13.29
C THR A 111 -13.70 -5.61 -13.44
N GLU A 112 -13.63 -4.30 -13.45
CA GLU A 112 -12.39 -3.54 -13.46
C GLU A 112 -11.74 -3.47 -12.07
N ARG A 113 -12.54 -3.55 -11.01
CA ARG A 113 -12.09 -3.44 -9.62
C ARG A 113 -12.16 -4.79 -8.93
N VAL A 114 -11.03 -5.42 -8.67
CA VAL A 114 -10.99 -6.70 -7.95
C VAL A 114 -10.45 -6.47 -6.54
N THR A 115 -11.30 -6.66 -5.54
CA THR A 115 -10.91 -6.61 -4.12
C THR A 115 -10.19 -7.90 -3.74
N TRP A 116 -9.13 -7.82 -2.92
CA TRP A 116 -8.30 -8.98 -2.61
C TRP A 116 -7.91 -9.12 -1.13
N ALA A 117 -7.98 -8.03 -0.35
CA ALA A 117 -7.74 -8.03 1.08
C ALA A 117 -8.47 -6.86 1.72
N TYR A 118 -8.58 -6.88 3.04
CA TYR A 118 -9.02 -5.73 3.82
C TYR A 118 -8.28 -5.63 5.14
N ASN A 119 -8.30 -4.46 5.75
CA ASN A 119 -7.98 -4.22 7.15
C ASN A 119 -8.85 -3.08 7.69
N TYR A 120 -8.48 -2.51 8.81
CA TYR A 120 -9.22 -1.40 9.40
C TYR A 120 -8.30 -0.22 9.64
N PHE A 121 -8.85 0.97 9.48
CA PHE A 121 -8.28 2.16 10.08
C PHE A 121 -8.59 2.18 11.58
N ILE A 122 -7.73 2.86 12.32
CA ILE A 122 -7.89 3.11 13.75
C ILE A 122 -7.58 4.57 14.05
N ILE A 123 -8.20 5.11 15.09
CA ILE A 123 -7.84 6.41 15.64
C ILE A 123 -6.92 6.14 16.82
N VAL A 124 -5.70 6.64 16.72
CA VAL A 124 -4.70 6.53 17.79
C VAL A 124 -4.46 7.91 18.42
N GLY A 125 -3.97 7.92 19.62
CA GLY A 125 -3.64 9.16 20.35
C GLY A 125 -2.91 8.87 21.64
N PRO A 126 -2.61 9.92 22.44
CA PRO A 126 -1.93 9.76 23.70
C PRO A 126 -2.78 8.96 24.71
N GLU A 127 -2.15 8.14 25.54
CA GLU A 127 -2.83 7.33 26.57
C GLU A 127 -3.68 8.18 27.52
N ALA A 128 -3.26 9.43 27.76
CA ALA A 128 -3.99 10.38 28.60
C ALA A 128 -5.35 10.80 28.04
N ASP A 129 -5.57 10.62 26.75
CA ASP A 129 -6.82 10.88 26.02
C ASP A 129 -7.51 12.22 26.40
N PRO A 130 -6.88 13.37 26.19
CA PRO A 130 -7.43 14.65 26.62
C PRO A 130 -8.76 15.02 25.94
N ALA A 131 -9.06 14.49 24.75
CA ALA A 131 -10.37 14.65 24.09
C ALA A 131 -11.44 13.70 24.66
N GLY A 132 -11.05 12.67 25.41
CA GLY A 132 -11.97 11.73 26.06
C GLY A 132 -12.75 10.88 25.04
N ILE A 133 -12.06 10.32 24.03
CA ILE A 133 -12.70 9.50 22.99
C ILE A 133 -12.67 8.01 23.31
N SER A 134 -11.77 7.55 24.19
CA SER A 134 -11.60 6.15 24.52
C SER A 134 -12.69 5.61 25.46
N GLY A 135 -12.98 4.30 25.39
CA GLY A 135 -13.81 3.60 26.37
C GLY A 135 -15.29 4.00 26.42
N ARG A 136 -15.80 4.75 25.45
CA ARG A 136 -17.16 5.29 25.42
C ARG A 136 -18.07 4.68 24.37
N ASN A 137 -17.62 3.66 23.62
CA ASN A 137 -18.30 3.11 22.47
C ASN A 137 -18.73 4.20 21.46
N LEU A 138 -17.89 5.20 21.27
CA LEU A 138 -18.13 6.25 20.28
C LEU A 138 -17.93 5.68 18.88
N THR A 139 -18.74 6.15 17.94
CA THR A 139 -18.41 5.94 16.52
C THR A 139 -17.19 6.78 16.13
N PRO A 140 -16.49 6.43 15.08
CA PRO A 140 -15.36 7.24 14.57
C PRO A 140 -15.74 8.70 14.30
N GLU A 141 -16.96 8.93 13.80
CA GLU A 141 -17.51 10.27 13.58
C GLU A 141 -17.68 11.06 14.87
N GLU A 142 -18.24 10.43 15.91
CA GLU A 142 -18.39 11.03 17.23
C GLU A 142 -17.02 11.33 17.89
N ALA A 143 -16.04 10.44 17.67
CA ALA A 143 -14.67 10.67 18.12
C ALA A 143 -14.04 11.89 17.42
N PHE A 144 -14.19 12.00 16.10
CA PHE A 144 -13.74 13.17 15.33
C PHE A 144 -14.44 14.46 15.78
N GLN A 145 -15.76 14.43 16.03
CA GLN A 145 -16.50 15.57 16.61
C GLN A 145 -15.89 16.02 17.94
N LYS A 146 -15.57 15.07 18.83
CA LYS A 146 -14.95 15.40 20.11
C LYS A 146 -13.56 15.99 19.96
N ILE A 147 -12.73 15.41 19.10
CA ILE A 147 -11.40 15.94 18.81
C ILE A 147 -11.51 17.39 18.27
N GLN A 148 -12.45 17.66 17.38
CA GLN A 148 -12.68 19.02 16.87
C GLN A 148 -13.12 19.99 17.96
N ILE A 149 -14.11 19.61 18.77
CA ILE A 149 -14.65 20.46 19.85
C ILE A 149 -13.56 20.77 20.89
N GLU A 150 -12.86 19.75 21.37
CA GLU A 150 -11.83 19.91 22.39
C GLU A 150 -10.57 20.58 21.81
N GLY A 151 -10.20 20.30 20.57
CA GLY A 151 -9.10 20.96 19.86
C GLY A 151 -9.34 22.46 19.68
N ALA A 152 -10.55 22.84 19.29
CA ALA A 152 -10.92 24.25 19.16
C ALA A 152 -10.92 25.00 20.52
N ALA A 153 -11.22 24.29 21.61
CA ALA A 153 -11.26 24.89 22.96
C ALA A 153 -9.89 24.82 23.68
N HIS A 154 -9.08 23.80 23.39
CA HIS A 154 -7.87 23.44 24.15
C HIS A 154 -6.73 23.00 23.23
N ASN A 155 -6.40 23.81 22.21
CA ASN A 155 -5.40 23.51 21.17
C ASN A 155 -3.98 23.22 21.68
N GLU A 156 -3.69 23.57 22.93
CA GLU A 156 -2.39 23.27 23.54
C GLU A 156 -2.28 21.79 23.98
N THR A 157 -3.41 21.15 24.28
CA THR A 157 -3.47 19.78 24.79
C THR A 157 -4.16 18.78 23.85
N VAL A 158 -5.01 19.27 22.94
CA VAL A 158 -5.72 18.44 21.96
C VAL A 158 -5.33 18.87 20.54
N LYS A 159 -4.62 17.99 19.83
CA LYS A 159 -4.19 18.20 18.47
C LYS A 159 -4.54 17.00 17.63
N PHE A 160 -4.73 17.22 16.34
CA PHE A 160 -4.87 16.17 15.34
C PHE A 160 -3.82 16.35 14.24
N VAL A 161 -3.03 15.31 13.99
CA VAL A 161 -2.05 15.28 12.90
C VAL A 161 -2.64 14.47 11.74
N SER A 162 -2.88 15.14 10.63
CA SER A 162 -3.31 14.55 9.38
C SER A 162 -2.11 14.17 8.52
N ARG A 163 -2.28 13.17 7.67
CA ARG A 163 -1.30 12.93 6.59
C ARG A 163 -1.18 14.11 5.63
N GLY A 164 -2.28 14.74 5.25
CA GLY A 164 -2.28 15.94 4.40
C GLY A 164 -1.64 15.77 3.01
N ASP A 165 -1.58 14.54 2.47
CA ASP A 165 -0.79 14.17 1.28
C ASP A 165 -1.60 13.55 0.14
N GLU A 166 -2.93 13.68 0.16
CA GLU A 166 -3.87 13.08 -0.80
C GLU A 166 -3.74 11.55 -0.95
N SER A 167 -3.25 10.87 0.10
CA SER A 167 -3.22 9.42 0.20
C SER A 167 -4.60 8.82 0.50
N GLY A 168 -4.73 7.49 0.43
CA GLY A 168 -5.94 6.78 0.85
C GLY A 168 -6.31 7.03 2.31
N THR A 169 -5.33 7.14 3.22
CA THR A 169 -5.56 7.50 4.63
C THR A 169 -6.11 8.92 4.75
N HIS A 170 -5.54 9.88 4.01
CA HIS A 170 -6.05 11.27 3.98
C HIS A 170 -7.45 11.31 3.35
N GLY A 171 -7.72 10.52 2.30
CA GLY A 171 -9.07 10.38 1.74
C GLY A 171 -10.08 9.83 2.75
N LYS A 172 -9.69 8.81 3.53
CA LYS A 172 -10.52 8.23 4.60
C LYS A 172 -10.78 9.25 5.71
N GLU A 173 -9.78 9.99 6.14
CA GLU A 173 -9.90 11.07 7.12
C GLU A 173 -10.93 12.11 6.68
N LYS A 174 -10.82 12.60 5.43
CA LYS A 174 -11.79 13.55 4.85
C LYS A 174 -13.22 12.99 4.83
N ALA A 175 -13.37 11.68 4.54
CA ALA A 175 -14.67 11.01 4.58
C ALA A 175 -15.26 10.96 6.00
N ILE A 176 -14.43 10.70 7.03
CA ILE A 176 -14.88 10.69 8.42
C ILE A 176 -15.27 12.10 8.88
N TRP A 177 -14.47 13.14 8.56
CA TRP A 177 -14.84 14.54 8.84
C TRP A 177 -16.17 14.92 8.20
N ALA A 178 -16.37 14.57 6.93
CA ALA A 178 -17.63 14.81 6.22
C ALA A 178 -18.81 14.07 6.85
N SER A 179 -18.65 12.80 7.24
CA SER A 179 -19.66 12.01 7.94
C SER A 179 -19.96 12.55 9.33
N ALA A 180 -18.96 13.14 10.00
CA ALA A 180 -19.09 13.85 11.26
C ALA A 180 -19.82 15.21 11.15
N GLY A 181 -20.12 15.65 9.92
CA GLY A 181 -20.87 16.88 9.65
C GLY A 181 -20.02 18.12 9.41
N TYR A 182 -18.71 17.97 9.18
CA TYR A 182 -17.79 19.07 8.93
C TYR A 182 -17.47 19.24 7.45
N ASN A 183 -17.30 20.49 7.01
CA ASN A 183 -16.67 20.81 5.75
C ASN A 183 -15.15 20.77 5.94
N TYR A 184 -14.51 19.75 5.34
CA TYR A 184 -13.07 19.54 5.52
C TYR A 184 -12.24 20.79 5.23
N THR A 185 -12.46 21.45 4.10
CA THR A 185 -11.66 22.63 3.70
C THR A 185 -11.92 23.84 4.59
N ALA A 186 -13.18 24.11 4.95
CA ALA A 186 -13.54 25.32 5.69
C ALA A 186 -13.33 25.14 7.20
N ASP A 187 -13.84 24.02 7.76
CA ASP A 187 -13.91 23.86 9.21
C ASP A 187 -12.63 23.24 9.80
N ILE A 188 -11.99 22.32 9.06
CA ILE A 188 -10.86 21.54 9.54
C ILE A 188 -9.56 22.13 9.02
N GLN A 189 -9.30 22.10 7.71
CA GLN A 189 -8.08 22.61 7.08
C GLN A 189 -7.97 24.14 7.20
N GLY A 190 -9.09 24.87 7.15
CA GLY A 190 -9.12 26.32 7.36
C GLY A 190 -9.11 26.66 8.84
N THR A 191 -10.27 26.66 9.49
CA THR A 191 -10.44 27.10 10.89
C THR A 191 -9.60 26.27 11.88
N GLY A 192 -9.50 24.95 11.69
CA GLY A 192 -8.74 24.08 12.59
C GLY A 192 -7.24 24.33 12.53
N ALA A 193 -6.68 24.53 11.34
CA ALA A 193 -5.27 24.86 11.18
C ALA A 193 -4.95 26.26 11.69
N GLU A 194 -5.80 27.25 11.42
CA GLU A 194 -5.65 28.63 11.97
C GLU A 194 -5.70 28.63 13.51
N ALA A 195 -6.54 27.78 14.10
CA ALA A 195 -6.62 27.60 15.55
C ALA A 195 -5.45 26.77 16.13
N GLY A 196 -4.66 26.10 15.29
CA GLY A 196 -3.44 25.37 15.66
C GLY A 196 -3.66 23.98 16.28
N TRP A 197 -4.88 23.43 16.22
CA TRP A 197 -5.13 22.07 16.68
C TRP A 197 -5.09 21.04 15.54
N TYR A 198 -5.29 21.45 14.28
CA TYR A 198 -5.19 20.59 13.11
C TYR A 198 -3.89 20.86 12.34
N ILE A 199 -3.12 19.82 12.08
CA ILE A 199 -1.76 19.94 11.52
C ILE A 199 -1.61 18.91 10.39
N GLU A 200 -1.23 19.37 9.21
CA GLU A 200 -0.92 18.50 8.08
C GLU A 200 0.57 18.15 8.07
N ALA A 201 0.89 16.86 8.15
CA ALA A 201 2.26 16.37 8.11
C ALA A 201 2.88 16.44 6.71
N GLY A 202 2.06 16.26 5.67
CA GLY A 202 2.51 16.26 4.27
C GLY A 202 3.46 15.12 3.93
N THR A 203 3.36 13.98 4.64
CA THR A 203 4.32 12.88 4.54
C THR A 203 3.65 11.50 4.66
N GLY A 204 4.43 10.41 4.52
CA GLY A 204 3.97 9.03 4.67
C GLY A 204 3.49 8.69 6.09
N MET A 205 2.71 7.58 6.23
CA MET A 205 2.03 7.25 7.49
C MET A 205 2.98 7.03 8.65
N GLY A 206 4.12 6.34 8.46
CA GLY A 206 5.10 6.13 9.52
C GLY A 206 5.63 7.44 10.09
N ALA A 207 6.03 8.40 9.24
CA ALA A 207 6.49 9.71 9.69
C ALA A 207 5.36 10.54 10.32
N THR A 208 4.12 10.38 9.86
CA THR A 208 2.93 11.00 10.48
C THR A 208 2.68 10.45 11.89
N LEU A 209 2.83 9.15 12.11
CA LEU A 209 2.73 8.51 13.42
C LEU A 209 3.81 9.06 14.40
N VAL A 210 5.06 9.14 13.94
CA VAL A 210 6.16 9.72 14.76
C VAL A 210 5.85 11.17 15.12
N MET A 211 5.38 11.98 14.18
CA MET A 211 5.01 13.37 14.44
C MET A 211 3.84 13.48 15.43
N ALA A 212 2.82 12.62 15.28
CA ALA A 212 1.69 12.57 16.20
C ALA A 212 2.13 12.19 17.62
N ASP A 213 3.05 11.22 17.73
CA ASP A 213 3.65 10.78 18.99
C ASP A 213 4.41 11.91 19.69
N GLU A 214 5.35 12.55 18.99
CA GLU A 214 6.12 13.69 19.51
C GLU A 214 5.23 14.86 19.97
N MET A 215 4.08 15.04 19.32
CA MET A 215 3.13 16.10 19.62
C MET A 215 2.05 15.69 20.64
N MET A 216 2.04 14.43 21.09
CA MET A 216 0.95 13.84 21.88
C MET A 216 -0.41 14.10 21.24
N ALA A 217 -0.50 13.91 19.92
CA ALA A 217 -1.65 14.23 19.10
C ALA A 217 -2.45 12.99 18.69
N TYR A 218 -3.70 13.19 18.32
CA TYR A 218 -4.52 12.18 17.65
C TYR A 218 -4.14 12.08 16.17
N THR A 219 -4.28 10.90 15.60
CA THR A 219 -4.17 10.68 14.15
C THR A 219 -4.99 9.49 13.71
N LEU A 220 -5.34 9.46 12.42
CA LEU A 220 -5.91 8.30 11.75
C LEU A 220 -4.78 7.50 11.09
N THR A 221 -4.76 6.20 11.31
CA THR A 221 -3.80 5.29 10.65
C THR A 221 -4.48 3.98 10.26
N ASP A 222 -3.96 3.27 9.27
CA ASP A 222 -4.31 1.87 9.11
C ASP A 222 -3.65 1.04 10.23
N LYS A 223 -4.35 0.00 10.67
CA LYS A 223 -3.92 -0.83 11.79
C LYS A 223 -2.58 -1.52 11.51
N GLY A 224 -2.34 -1.94 10.26
CA GLY A 224 -1.09 -2.61 9.87
C GLY A 224 0.12 -1.71 10.07
N THR A 225 0.08 -0.47 9.58
CA THR A 225 1.17 0.49 9.79
C THR A 225 1.36 0.81 11.28
N PHE A 226 0.26 0.97 12.05
CA PHE A 226 0.38 1.22 13.48
C PHE A 226 1.12 0.08 14.21
N LEU A 227 0.75 -1.18 13.95
CA LEU A 227 1.40 -2.34 14.59
C LEU A 227 2.89 -2.42 14.24
N ALA A 228 3.27 -2.11 12.99
CA ALA A 228 4.66 -2.07 12.57
C ALA A 228 5.51 -1.01 13.32
N TYR A 229 4.89 0.05 13.78
CA TYR A 229 5.54 1.17 14.50
C TYR A 229 5.33 1.14 16.02
N GLN A 230 4.35 0.38 16.53
CA GLN A 230 3.90 0.38 17.93
C GLN A 230 5.03 0.26 18.96
N GLY A 231 6.06 -0.54 18.67
CA GLY A 231 7.20 -0.71 19.59
C GLY A 231 8.07 0.53 19.82
N ASN A 232 7.85 1.60 19.04
CA ASN A 232 8.60 2.85 19.07
C ASN A 232 7.72 4.08 19.35
N LEU A 233 6.45 3.88 19.69
CA LEU A 233 5.47 4.94 19.93
C LEU A 233 4.83 4.79 21.30
N ASP A 234 4.50 5.93 21.92
CA ASP A 234 3.70 6.01 23.16
C ASP A 234 2.19 6.16 22.83
N LEU A 235 1.82 6.29 21.55
CA LEU A 235 0.43 6.33 21.12
C LEU A 235 -0.26 4.97 21.33
N VAL A 236 -1.55 5.04 21.67
CA VAL A 236 -2.40 3.85 21.86
C VAL A 236 -3.64 3.91 20.96
N PRO A 237 -4.21 2.75 20.54
CA PRO A 237 -5.50 2.72 19.88
C PRO A 237 -6.60 3.21 20.84
N LEU A 238 -7.42 4.14 20.37
CA LEU A 238 -8.51 4.75 21.15
C LEU A 238 -9.88 4.43 20.56
N VAL A 239 -9.98 4.32 19.21
CA VAL A 239 -11.18 3.89 18.50
C VAL A 239 -10.75 2.97 17.36
N ASP A 240 -11.19 1.72 17.39
CA ASP A 240 -10.80 0.66 16.45
C ASP A 240 -12.00 -0.09 15.86
N ALA A 241 -13.23 0.41 16.08
CA ALA A 241 -14.47 -0.18 15.60
C ALA A 241 -15.36 0.87 14.92
N GLY A 242 -16.05 0.45 13.88
CA GLY A 242 -16.99 1.26 13.10
C GLY A 242 -16.87 0.98 11.60
N ASP A 243 -18.00 0.91 10.90
CA ASP A 243 -18.06 0.52 9.48
C ASP A 243 -17.23 1.45 8.59
N ILE A 244 -17.17 2.75 8.93
CA ILE A 244 -16.41 3.75 8.17
C ILE A 244 -14.90 3.50 8.26
N LEU A 245 -14.42 2.76 9.25
CA LEU A 245 -13.00 2.42 9.41
C LEU A 245 -12.57 1.25 8.51
N LEU A 246 -13.50 0.54 7.86
CA LEU A 246 -13.16 -0.52 6.94
C LEU A 246 -12.28 0.02 5.79
N ASN A 247 -11.20 -0.69 5.50
CA ASN A 247 -10.22 -0.38 4.48
C ASN A 247 -10.05 -1.58 3.55
N VAL A 248 -10.60 -1.48 2.34
CA VAL A 248 -10.61 -2.56 1.35
C VAL A 248 -9.58 -2.28 0.28
N TYR A 249 -8.68 -3.22 0.07
CA TYR A 249 -7.64 -3.15 -0.97
C TYR A 249 -8.16 -3.75 -2.28
N ALA A 250 -7.95 -3.00 -3.35
CA ALA A 250 -8.31 -3.42 -4.70
C ALA A 250 -7.09 -3.43 -5.62
N VAL A 251 -7.11 -4.32 -6.59
CA VAL A 251 -6.21 -4.31 -7.75
C VAL A 251 -7.03 -3.97 -8.99
N ILE A 252 -6.49 -3.07 -9.82
CA ILE A 252 -7.12 -2.60 -11.04
C ILE A 252 -6.10 -2.72 -12.16
N ILE A 253 -6.46 -3.41 -13.25
CA ILE A 253 -5.63 -3.52 -14.44
C ILE A 253 -5.69 -2.21 -15.20
N CYS A 254 -4.54 -1.65 -15.57
CA CYS A 254 -4.46 -0.40 -16.31
C CYS A 254 -4.71 -0.64 -17.80
N LYS A 255 -5.71 0.02 -18.37
CA LYS A 255 -6.07 -0.09 -19.81
C LYS A 255 -4.93 0.32 -20.74
N ASN A 256 -4.12 1.28 -20.30
CA ASN A 256 -2.97 1.78 -21.06
C ASN A 256 -1.67 1.02 -20.76
N GLY A 257 -1.69 0.03 -19.87
CA GLY A 257 -0.56 -0.85 -19.59
C GLY A 257 -0.23 -1.77 -20.76
N SER A 258 0.99 -2.28 -20.79
CA SER A 258 1.50 -3.09 -21.91
C SER A 258 1.33 -4.60 -21.71
N HIS A 259 1.10 -5.07 -20.46
CA HIS A 259 1.18 -6.47 -20.07
C HIS A 259 -0.15 -6.97 -19.47
N TYR A 260 -1.25 -6.80 -20.21
CA TYR A 260 -2.61 -7.15 -19.76
C TYR A 260 -2.72 -8.60 -19.24
N GLU A 261 -2.16 -9.60 -19.94
CA GLU A 261 -2.22 -10.99 -19.52
C GLU A 261 -1.47 -11.23 -18.19
N MET A 262 -0.31 -10.61 -18.01
CA MET A 262 0.46 -10.72 -16.78
C MET A 262 -0.22 -9.98 -15.63
N ALA A 263 -0.86 -8.84 -15.90
CA ALA A 263 -1.69 -8.13 -14.93
C ALA A 263 -2.91 -8.97 -14.49
N ASN A 264 -3.55 -9.72 -15.39
CA ASN A 264 -4.58 -10.71 -15.04
C ASN A 264 -4.02 -11.85 -14.17
N ASN A 265 -2.80 -12.31 -14.45
CA ASN A 265 -2.13 -13.29 -13.60
C ASN A 265 -1.91 -12.76 -12.19
N LEU A 266 -1.56 -11.48 -12.03
CA LEU A 266 -1.43 -10.84 -10.71
C LEU A 266 -2.78 -10.80 -9.97
N VAL A 267 -3.87 -10.43 -10.66
CA VAL A 267 -5.22 -10.44 -10.09
C VAL A 267 -5.60 -11.84 -9.60
N ASN A 268 -5.40 -12.86 -10.44
CA ASN A 268 -5.67 -14.26 -10.08
C ASN A 268 -4.79 -14.74 -8.92
N PHE A 269 -3.52 -14.35 -8.91
CA PHE A 269 -2.58 -14.66 -7.85
C PHE A 269 -3.05 -14.10 -6.51
N LEU A 270 -3.37 -12.82 -6.43
CA LEU A 270 -3.85 -12.17 -5.20
C LEU A 270 -5.13 -12.82 -4.65
N ARG A 271 -5.94 -13.45 -5.50
CA ARG A 271 -7.19 -14.15 -5.13
C ARG A 271 -7.04 -15.66 -4.97
N ALA A 272 -5.85 -16.24 -5.20
CA ALA A 272 -5.61 -17.67 -5.06
C ALA A 272 -5.66 -18.09 -3.59
N ASP A 273 -6.25 -19.27 -3.31
CA ASP A 273 -6.48 -19.77 -1.95
C ASP A 273 -5.22 -19.82 -1.08
N ASP A 274 -4.09 -20.23 -1.64
CA ASP A 274 -2.81 -20.29 -0.94
C ASP A 274 -2.27 -18.90 -0.58
N ILE A 275 -2.47 -17.93 -1.44
CA ILE A 275 -2.09 -16.52 -1.19
C ILE A 275 -3.05 -15.87 -0.19
N GLN A 276 -4.35 -16.16 -0.27
CA GLN A 276 -5.33 -15.70 0.71
C GLN A 276 -5.04 -16.28 2.10
N ALA A 277 -4.60 -17.54 2.19
CA ALA A 277 -4.14 -18.14 3.46
C ALA A 277 -2.87 -17.47 4.00
N LEU A 278 -1.94 -17.08 3.12
CA LEU A 278 -0.74 -16.32 3.50
C LEU A 278 -1.12 -14.94 4.04
N ILE A 279 -2.01 -14.21 3.38
CA ILE A 279 -2.52 -12.91 3.81
C ILE A 279 -3.17 -13.01 5.20
N ALA A 280 -3.99 -14.04 5.45
CA ALA A 280 -4.63 -14.29 6.74
C ALA A 280 -3.63 -14.53 7.90
N GLY A 281 -2.44 -15.05 7.59
CA GLY A 281 -1.37 -15.29 8.56
C GLY A 281 -0.34 -14.18 8.68
N PHE A 282 -0.36 -13.21 7.76
CA PHE A 282 0.67 -12.18 7.70
C PHE A 282 0.62 -11.24 8.91
N GLY A 283 1.76 -11.12 9.60
CA GLY A 283 1.90 -10.32 10.83
C GLY A 283 1.62 -11.10 12.13
N VAL A 284 0.90 -12.23 12.09
CA VAL A 284 0.54 -13.00 13.30
C VAL A 284 1.77 -13.42 14.13
N PRO A 285 2.88 -13.91 13.54
CA PRO A 285 4.05 -14.30 14.33
C PRO A 285 4.72 -13.13 15.05
N GLU A 286 4.64 -11.91 14.50
CA GLU A 286 5.32 -10.73 15.00
C GLU A 286 4.46 -9.91 15.94
N TYR A 287 3.18 -9.74 15.61
CA TYR A 287 2.27 -8.83 16.32
C TYR A 287 1.16 -9.56 17.10
N GLY A 288 1.05 -10.88 16.98
CA GLY A 288 0.01 -11.67 17.63
C GLY A 288 -1.37 -11.62 16.96
N GLU A 289 -1.51 -10.80 15.91
CA GLU A 289 -2.71 -10.65 15.08
C GLU A 289 -2.35 -10.35 13.62
N PRO A 290 -3.24 -10.64 12.65
CA PRO A 290 -2.97 -10.38 11.24
C PRO A 290 -3.00 -8.88 10.94
N LEU A 291 -2.09 -8.42 10.06
CA LEU A 291 -2.11 -7.05 9.53
C LEU A 291 -3.17 -6.87 8.45
N PHE A 292 -3.54 -7.95 7.78
CA PHE A 292 -4.57 -8.00 6.73
C PHE A 292 -5.47 -9.20 6.93
N TYR A 293 -6.69 -9.08 6.46
CA TYR A 293 -7.66 -10.16 6.38
C TYR A 293 -7.83 -10.56 4.92
N PRO A 294 -8.05 -11.85 4.63
CA PRO A 294 -8.30 -12.33 3.28
C PRO A 294 -9.62 -11.75 2.77
N TRP A 295 -9.76 -11.72 1.44
CA TRP A 295 -10.99 -11.28 0.82
C TRP A 295 -12.21 -12.05 1.34
N ASP A 296 -13.27 -11.30 1.67
CA ASP A 296 -14.55 -11.80 2.11
C ASP A 296 -15.66 -11.09 1.33
N PRO A 297 -16.55 -11.80 0.62
CA PRO A 297 -17.61 -11.20 -0.17
C PRO A 297 -18.61 -10.39 0.66
N ASP A 298 -18.83 -10.76 1.90
CA ASP A 298 -19.77 -10.06 2.80
C ASP A 298 -19.21 -8.73 3.30
N ILE A 299 -17.88 -8.59 3.28
CA ILE A 299 -17.16 -7.39 3.76
C ILE A 299 -16.65 -6.55 2.59
N CYS A 300 -15.95 -7.17 1.64
CA CYS A 300 -15.35 -6.47 0.51
C CYS A 300 -16.33 -6.16 -0.63
N GLY A 301 -17.54 -6.72 -0.58
CA GLY A 301 -18.48 -6.76 -1.68
C GLY A 301 -18.10 -7.82 -2.74
N LEU A 302 -19.00 -8.05 -3.67
CA LEU A 302 -18.72 -8.90 -4.83
C LEU A 302 -17.59 -8.27 -5.67
N PRO A 303 -16.79 -9.09 -6.34
CA PRO A 303 -15.72 -8.60 -7.22
C PRO A 303 -16.29 -7.77 -8.34
#